data_df288089eca4cb56252eaffc0860346e
#
_entry.id   df288089eca4cb56252eaffc0860346e
#
_cell.length_a   1.000
_cell.length_b   1.000
_cell.length_c   1.000
_cell.angle_alpha   90.00
_cell.angle_beta   90.00
_cell.angle_gamma   90.00
#
_symmetry.space_group_name_H-M   'P 1'
#
loop_
_entity.id
_entity.type
_entity.pdbx_description
1 polymer ?
#
loop_
_entity_poly.entity_id
_entity_poly.type
_entity_poly.pdbx_seq_one_letter_code
_entity_poly.pdbx_strand_id
1 'polypeptide(L)'
;MKALKERILRDGKCCEGGILKVDNFINHQMDPILMKSIAVEFVRRFASTNINKVMTIEASGIAPAIMVGYLLELPVVFAKKKKPVTMENINTTRENSYTKDRSVQV
;
A
#
# COMPACT_ATOMS: atom_id res chain seq x y z
N MET A 1 9.05 0.86 -12.58
CA MET A 1 8.60 -0.54 -12.67
C MET A 1 7.74 -0.72 -13.90
N LYS A 2 8.23 -1.53 -14.80
CA LYS A 2 7.62 -1.66 -16.14
C LYS A 2 6.22 -2.27 -16.10
N ALA A 3 6.03 -3.33 -15.31
CA ALA A 3 4.73 -4.01 -15.24
C ALA A 3 3.62 -3.09 -14.73
N LEU A 4 3.91 -2.26 -13.74
CA LEU A 4 2.93 -1.31 -13.21
C LEU A 4 2.63 -0.21 -14.21
N LYS A 5 3.66 0.34 -14.86
CA LYS A 5 3.47 1.37 -15.89
C LYS A 5 2.62 0.86 -17.04
N GLU A 6 2.88 -0.35 -17.52
CA GLU A 6 2.10 -0.95 -18.60
C GLU A 6 0.64 -1.17 -18.17
N ARG A 7 0.41 -1.61 -16.94
CA ARG A 7 -0.94 -1.83 -16.45
C ARG A 7 -1.72 -0.51 -16.30
N ILE A 8 -1.08 0.54 -15.80
CA ILE A 8 -1.70 1.86 -15.69
C ILE A 8 -2.08 2.40 -17.08
N LEU A 9 -1.18 2.26 -18.05
CA LEU A 9 -1.45 2.72 -19.41
C LEU A 9 -2.57 1.94 -20.08
N ARG A 10 -2.68 0.64 -19.80
CA ARG A 10 -3.70 -0.21 -20.41
C ARG A 10 -5.07 -0.07 -19.74
N ASP A 11 -5.13 -0.12 -18.43
CA ASP A 11 -6.38 -0.27 -17.67
C ASP A 11 -6.71 0.92 -16.76
N GLY A 12 -5.78 1.84 -16.53
CA GLY A 12 -6.03 3.02 -15.72
C GLY A 12 -6.86 4.06 -16.48
N LYS A 13 -7.61 4.86 -15.77
CA LYS A 13 -8.41 5.95 -16.33
C LYS A 13 -8.02 7.27 -15.72
N CYS A 14 -7.68 8.24 -16.57
CA CYS A 14 -7.45 9.61 -16.12
C CYS A 14 -8.79 10.34 -16.07
N CYS A 15 -9.10 10.93 -14.93
CA CYS A 15 -10.30 11.71 -14.71
C CYS A 15 -9.97 13.19 -14.60
N GLU A 16 -10.99 14.03 -14.65
CA GLU A 16 -10.83 15.47 -14.44
C GLU A 16 -10.16 15.74 -13.09
N GLY A 17 -9.40 16.82 -13.00
CA GLY A 17 -8.67 17.19 -11.79
C GLY A 17 -7.40 16.40 -11.58
N GLY A 18 -6.88 15.69 -12.59
CA GLY A 18 -5.63 14.94 -12.49
C GLY A 18 -5.73 13.65 -11.70
N ILE A 19 -6.93 13.11 -11.53
CA ILE A 19 -7.17 11.87 -10.80
C ILE A 19 -7.01 10.69 -11.74
N LEU A 20 -6.17 9.72 -11.33
CA LEU A 20 -5.99 8.46 -12.03
C LEU A 20 -6.77 7.36 -11.31
N LYS A 21 -7.65 6.67 -12.03
CA LYS A 21 -8.40 5.54 -11.49
C LYS A 21 -7.72 4.22 -11.83
N VAL A 22 -7.42 3.45 -10.80
CA VAL A 22 -6.78 2.14 -10.91
C VAL A 22 -7.57 1.08 -10.13
N ASP A 23 -8.85 1.32 -9.89
CA ASP A 23 -9.69 0.51 -9.00
C ASP A 23 -9.82 -0.93 -9.46
N ASN A 24 -9.71 -1.19 -10.75
CA ASN A 24 -9.88 -2.52 -11.31
C ASN A 24 -8.66 -3.43 -11.14
N PHE A 25 -7.55 -2.93 -10.62
CA PHE A 25 -6.38 -3.77 -10.38
C PHE A 25 -5.58 -3.46 -9.12
N ILE A 26 -5.83 -2.32 -8.46
CA ILE A 26 -5.10 -1.98 -7.23
C ILE A 26 -6.04 -1.78 -6.05
N ASN A 27 -7.18 -1.15 -6.26
CA ASN A 27 -8.02 -0.64 -5.16
C ASN A 27 -9.21 -1.54 -4.83
N HIS A 28 -10.19 -1.61 -5.72
CA HIS A 28 -11.38 -2.43 -5.50
C HIS A 28 -11.17 -3.87 -5.91
N GLN A 29 -10.29 -4.09 -6.86
CA GLN A 29 -9.89 -5.42 -7.28
C GLN A 29 -8.36 -5.47 -7.27
N MET A 30 -7.80 -6.47 -6.60
CA MET A 30 -6.36 -6.65 -6.52
C MET A 30 -5.91 -7.76 -7.45
N ASP A 31 -4.92 -7.46 -8.28
CA ASP A 31 -4.27 -8.45 -9.14
C ASP A 31 -3.07 -9.02 -8.39
N PRO A 32 -3.11 -10.27 -7.94
CA PRO A 32 -2.02 -10.82 -7.13
C PRO A 32 -0.71 -10.96 -7.90
N ILE A 33 -0.77 -11.14 -9.21
CA ILE A 33 0.46 -11.21 -10.03
C ILE A 33 1.11 -9.84 -10.09
N LEU A 34 0.31 -8.78 -10.26
CA LEU A 34 0.82 -7.42 -10.23
C LEU A 34 1.37 -7.08 -8.84
N MET A 35 0.68 -7.47 -7.77
CA MET A 35 1.15 -7.26 -6.40
C MET A 35 2.50 -7.94 -6.15
N LYS A 36 2.67 -9.15 -6.65
CA LYS A 36 3.96 -9.85 -6.58
C LYS A 36 5.04 -9.08 -7.33
N SER A 37 4.75 -8.58 -8.53
CA SER A 37 5.71 -7.81 -9.32
C SER A 37 6.12 -6.53 -8.61
N ILE A 38 5.18 -5.84 -7.99
CA ILE A 38 5.47 -4.65 -7.18
C ILE A 38 6.37 -5.02 -6.00
N ALA A 39 6.06 -6.09 -5.30
CA ALA A 39 6.85 -6.53 -4.15
C ALA A 39 8.29 -6.92 -4.54
N VAL A 40 8.47 -7.62 -5.64
CA VAL A 40 9.79 -7.96 -6.16
C VAL A 40 10.59 -6.70 -6.48
N GLU A 41 9.97 -5.69 -7.04
CA GLU A 41 10.63 -4.41 -7.31
C GLU A 41 11.06 -3.71 -6.04
N PHE A 42 10.22 -3.69 -5.00
CA PHE A 42 10.60 -3.16 -3.69
C PHE A 42 11.79 -3.90 -3.10
N VAL A 43 11.74 -5.22 -3.11
CA VAL A 43 12.83 -6.06 -2.59
C VAL A 43 14.13 -5.74 -3.33
N ARG A 44 14.06 -5.63 -4.66
CA ARG A 44 15.23 -5.32 -5.48
C ARG A 44 15.83 -3.95 -5.12
N ARG A 45 14.99 -2.93 -4.96
CA ARG A 45 15.44 -1.57 -4.67
C ARG A 45 16.05 -1.44 -3.28
N PHE A 46 15.59 -2.22 -2.34
CA PHE A 46 16.04 -2.13 -0.94
C PHE A 46 16.91 -3.32 -0.52
N ALA A 47 17.45 -4.07 -1.49
CA ALA A 47 18.22 -5.28 -1.20
C ALA A 47 19.46 -5.03 -0.33
N SER A 48 20.08 -3.85 -0.44
CA SER A 48 21.26 -3.49 0.35
C SER A 48 20.91 -2.80 1.68
N THR A 49 19.62 -2.58 1.94
CA THR A 49 19.16 -1.92 3.16
C THR A 49 18.80 -2.96 4.20
N ASN A 50 19.22 -2.74 5.44
CA ASN A 50 18.89 -3.64 6.53
C ASN A 50 17.48 -3.33 7.05
N ILE A 51 16.49 -4.06 6.53
CA ILE A 51 15.08 -3.88 6.88
C ILE A 51 14.70 -4.97 7.87
N ASN A 52 14.02 -4.59 8.96
CA ASN A 52 13.55 -5.53 9.95
C ASN A 52 12.02 -5.56 10.12
N LYS A 53 11.30 -4.68 9.46
CA LYS A 53 9.85 -4.58 9.56
C LYS A 53 9.29 -3.84 8.35
N VAL A 54 8.09 -4.23 7.93
CA VAL A 54 7.36 -3.56 6.86
C VAL A 54 6.16 -2.85 7.48
N MET A 55 5.95 -1.60 7.13
CA MET A 55 4.83 -0.81 7.63
C MET A 55 4.03 -0.23 6.48
N THR A 56 2.72 -0.25 6.62
CA THR A 56 1.80 0.32 5.65
C THR A 56 0.60 0.94 6.34
N ILE A 57 -0.25 1.59 5.56
CA ILE A 57 -1.50 2.18 6.04
C ILE A 57 -2.66 1.44 5.36
N GLU A 58 -3.69 1.10 6.16
CA GLU A 58 -4.86 0.47 5.55
C GLU A 58 -5.54 1.46 4.55
N ALA A 59 -6.21 0.98 3.49
CA ALA A 59 -6.41 -0.45 3.26
C ALA A 59 -5.64 -0.94 2.03
N SER A 60 -5.53 -0.15 0.98
CA SER A 60 -4.99 -0.60 -0.31
C SER A 60 -3.51 -0.95 -0.27
N GLY A 61 -2.76 -0.38 0.67
CA GLY A 61 -1.33 -0.67 0.84
C GLY A 61 -1.04 -2.03 1.50
N ILE A 62 -2.05 -2.66 2.10
CA ILE A 62 -1.85 -3.93 2.82
C ILE A 62 -1.44 -5.05 1.87
N ALA A 63 -2.08 -5.14 0.69
CA ALA A 63 -1.78 -6.20 -0.25
C ALA A 63 -0.32 -6.21 -0.71
N PRO A 64 0.24 -5.11 -1.24
CA PRO A 64 1.66 -5.10 -1.61
C PRO A 64 2.58 -5.25 -0.40
N ALA A 65 2.21 -4.70 0.77
CA ALA A 65 3.03 -4.83 1.97
C ALA A 65 3.13 -6.28 2.45
N ILE A 66 2.03 -7.03 2.42
CA ILE A 66 2.04 -8.46 2.76
C ILE A 66 2.95 -9.24 1.82
N MET A 67 2.93 -8.93 0.53
CA MET A 67 3.82 -9.60 -0.43
C MET A 67 5.29 -9.29 -0.16
N VAL A 68 5.62 -8.06 0.18
CA VAL A 68 7.00 -7.69 0.56
C VAL A 68 7.41 -8.41 1.84
N GLY A 69 6.55 -8.43 2.85
CA GLY A 69 6.81 -9.13 4.10
C GLY A 69 7.01 -10.62 3.89
N TYR A 70 6.22 -11.22 3.02
CA TYR A 70 6.36 -12.62 2.68
C TYR A 70 7.73 -12.92 2.04
N LEU A 71 8.14 -12.10 1.07
CA LEU A 71 9.41 -12.30 0.36
C LEU A 71 10.61 -12.09 1.26
N LEU A 72 10.54 -11.15 2.19
CA LEU A 72 11.63 -10.83 3.12
C LEU A 72 11.55 -11.62 4.42
N GLU A 73 10.46 -12.35 4.65
CA GLU A 73 10.18 -13.07 5.89
C GLU A 73 10.19 -12.13 7.11
N LEU A 74 9.54 -10.98 6.97
CA LEU A 74 9.47 -9.95 8.00
C LEU A 74 8.03 -9.69 8.44
N PRO A 75 7.84 -9.25 9.68
CA PRO A 75 6.50 -8.86 10.14
C PRO A 75 6.00 -7.62 9.41
N VAL A 76 4.71 -7.56 9.20
CA VAL A 76 4.04 -6.44 8.57
C VAL A 76 3.13 -5.78 9.59
N VAL A 77 3.31 -4.48 9.78
CA VAL A 77 2.51 -3.67 10.69
C VAL A 77 1.73 -2.68 9.85
N PHE A 78 0.48 -2.45 10.21
CA PHE A 78 -0.31 -1.46 9.50
C PHE A 78 -0.98 -0.48 10.45
N ALA A 79 -0.99 0.79 10.04
CA ALA A 79 -1.69 1.86 10.74
C ALA A 79 -3.16 1.81 10.36
N LYS A 80 -4.04 1.97 11.34
CA LYS A 80 -5.48 1.97 11.14
C LYS A 80 -6.01 3.38 11.10
N LYS A 81 -6.98 3.61 10.25
CA LYS A 81 -7.63 4.92 10.12
C LYS A 81 -8.61 5.22 11.25
N LYS A 82 -9.03 4.19 11.99
CA LYS A 82 -9.90 4.35 13.15
C LYS A 82 -9.30 3.65 14.35
N LYS A 83 -9.41 4.28 15.52
CA LYS A 83 -8.96 3.69 16.78
C LYS A 83 -9.81 2.46 17.10
N PRO A 84 -9.22 1.26 17.21
CA PRO A 84 -9.94 0.10 17.73
C PRO A 84 -10.31 0.30 19.18
N VAL A 85 -11.48 -0.18 19.56
CA VAL A 85 -11.99 -0.03 20.95
C VAL A 85 -11.05 -0.68 21.97
N THR A 86 -10.37 -1.75 21.56
CA THR A 86 -9.51 -2.54 22.44
C THR A 86 -8.07 -2.05 22.53
N MET A 87 -7.69 -1.04 21.77
CA MET A 87 -6.32 -0.53 21.77
C MET A 87 -6.18 0.64 22.74
N GLU A 88 -5.05 0.65 23.46
CA GLU A 88 -4.65 1.72 24.36
C GLU A 88 -3.28 2.24 23.97
N ASN A 89 -2.97 3.48 24.36
CA ASN A 89 -1.63 4.09 24.16
C ASN A 89 -1.13 4.05 22.73
N ILE A 90 -1.98 4.43 21.79
CA ILE A 90 -1.60 4.47 20.38
C ILE A 90 -1.12 5.88 19.99
N ASN A 91 -0.17 5.92 19.06
CA ASN A 91 0.25 7.16 18.45
C ASN A 91 -0.70 7.54 17.32
N THR A 92 -1.00 8.83 17.22
CA THR A 92 -1.92 9.33 16.21
C THR A 92 -1.21 10.34 15.33
N THR A 93 -1.43 10.26 14.03
CA THR A 93 -0.96 11.25 13.08
C THR A 93 -2.06 11.56 12.08
N ARG A 94 -1.91 12.67 11.35
CA ARG A 94 -2.88 13.06 10.34
C ARG A 94 -2.42 12.64 8.96
N GLU A 95 -3.41 12.25 8.16
CA GLU A 95 -3.22 11.94 6.77
C GLU A 95 -4.33 12.63 5.95
N ASN A 96 -3.93 13.39 4.93
CA ASN A 96 -4.86 13.96 3.98
C ASN A 96 -4.99 13.04 2.78
N SER A 97 -6.21 12.71 2.42
CA SER A 97 -6.48 11.96 1.21
C SER A 97 -7.46 12.72 0.33
N TYR A 98 -7.58 12.30 -0.94
CA TYR A 98 -8.52 12.94 -1.85
C TYR A 98 -9.97 12.87 -1.39
N THR A 99 -10.33 11.81 -0.71
CA THR A 99 -11.71 11.57 -0.30
C THR A 99 -11.96 11.93 1.14
N LYS A 100 -10.93 11.94 1.97
CA LYS A 100 -11.08 12.11 3.42
C LYS A 100 -9.84 12.70 4.04
N ASP A 101 -10.08 13.53 5.05
CA ASP A 101 -9.06 13.96 5.99
C ASP A 101 -9.31 13.24 7.30
N ARG A 102 -8.36 12.40 7.72
CA ARG A 102 -8.52 11.54 8.89
C ARG A 102 -7.26 11.47 9.72
N SER A 103 -7.44 11.22 11.01
CA SER A 103 -6.35 10.79 11.87
C SER A 103 -6.05 9.31 11.62
N VAL A 104 -4.79 9.00 11.42
CA VAL A 104 -4.30 7.64 11.26
C VAL A 104 -3.70 7.20 12.57
N GLN A 105 -4.02 5.98 13.02
CA GLN A 105 -3.59 5.45 14.31
C GLN A 105 -2.65 4.26 14.10
N VAL A 106 -1.55 4.30 14.79
CA VAL A 106 -0.48 3.31 14.68
C VAL A 106 -0.43 2.44 15.93
#